data_e8eb682e9a9c99cef0f9da560827acdd
#
_entry.id   e8eb682e9a9c99cef0f9da560827acdd
#
_cell.length_a   1.000
_cell.length_b   1.000
_cell.length_c   1.000
_cell.angle_alpha   90.00
_cell.angle_beta   90.00
_cell.angle_gamma   90.00
#
_symmetry.space_group_name_H-M   'P 1'
#
loop_
_entity.id
_entity.type
_entity.pdbx_description
1 polymer ?
#
loop_
_entity_poly.entity_id
_entity_poly.type
_entity_poly.pdbx_seq_one_letter_code
_entity_poly.pdbx_strand_id
1 'polypeptide(L)'
;MTADCIAVCREIMRFASAENISDSTTVHFGSGNHDVVRALRAMSFRSLTGYFTLNRNGDPFVSYYCPADLVSHIDERDFWVDTEEDMIYGRIDKVLNLDSLEQVKADVRAAIEHPHRGGFVSVMIHEQYFYADYKHHLPDFEERVLSACRDLHEHGYIGAHITEVTKQRHLKDHPDFY
;
A
#
# COMPACT_ATOMS: atom_id res chain seq x y z
N MET A 1 -4.97 6.24 -20.11
CA MET A 1 -4.82 5.37 -18.95
C MET A 1 -5.43 3.98 -19.10
N THR A 2 -6.74 3.82 -19.40
CA THR A 2 -7.34 2.48 -19.60
C THR A 2 -6.63 1.67 -20.69
N ALA A 3 -6.32 2.30 -21.83
CA ALA A 3 -5.61 1.66 -22.95
C ALA A 3 -4.19 1.21 -22.54
N ASP A 4 -3.48 2.03 -21.79
CA ASP A 4 -2.12 1.74 -21.33
C ASP A 4 -2.13 0.60 -20.30
N CYS A 5 -3.08 0.62 -19.39
CA CYS A 5 -3.31 -0.45 -18.42
C CYS A 5 -3.61 -1.79 -19.11
N ILE A 6 -4.48 -1.78 -20.13
CA ILE A 6 -4.78 -2.97 -20.95
C ILE A 6 -3.52 -3.47 -21.65
N ALA A 7 -2.70 -2.57 -22.21
CA ALA A 7 -1.45 -2.95 -22.85
C ALA A 7 -0.47 -3.61 -21.88
N VAL A 8 -0.29 -3.04 -20.69
CA VAL A 8 0.56 -3.61 -19.62
C VAL A 8 0.04 -4.98 -19.17
N CYS A 9 -1.25 -5.10 -18.87
CA CYS A 9 -1.84 -6.39 -18.46
C CYS A 9 -1.68 -7.46 -19.55
N ARG A 10 -1.90 -7.11 -20.83
CA ARG A 10 -1.69 -8.02 -21.96
C ARG A 10 -0.24 -8.49 -22.06
N GLU A 11 0.71 -7.59 -21.83
CA GLU A 11 2.12 -7.94 -21.87
C GLU A 11 2.51 -8.85 -20.69
N ILE A 12 2.00 -8.60 -19.48
CA ILE A 12 2.19 -9.51 -18.35
C ILE A 12 1.59 -10.88 -18.67
N MET A 13 0.37 -10.94 -19.19
CA MET A 13 -0.27 -12.21 -19.57
C MET A 13 0.52 -12.98 -20.62
N ARG A 14 1.19 -12.26 -21.53
CA ARG A 14 2.00 -12.88 -22.59
C ARG A 14 3.23 -13.60 -22.02
N PHE A 15 3.82 -13.08 -20.94
CA PHE A 15 5.06 -13.64 -20.35
C PHE A 15 4.82 -14.55 -19.16
N ALA A 16 3.81 -14.23 -18.34
CA ALA A 16 3.68 -14.79 -17.02
C ALA A 16 2.32 -15.42 -16.70
N SER A 17 1.32 -15.29 -17.55
CA SER A 17 -0.09 -15.70 -17.36
C SER A 17 -0.93 -14.69 -16.56
N ALA A 18 -2.26 -14.82 -16.66
CA ALA A 18 -3.23 -13.94 -15.99
C ALA A 18 -3.22 -14.07 -14.46
N GLU A 19 -2.85 -15.24 -13.95
CA GLU A 19 -2.78 -15.54 -12.50
C GLU A 19 -1.71 -14.70 -11.77
N ASN A 20 -0.74 -14.17 -12.52
CA ASN A 20 0.30 -13.30 -11.99
C ASN A 20 -0.07 -11.80 -12.00
N ILE A 21 -1.29 -11.46 -12.42
CA ILE A 21 -1.80 -10.10 -12.31
C ILE A 21 -2.53 -9.96 -10.99
N SER A 22 -2.00 -9.10 -10.12
CA SER A 22 -2.67 -8.73 -8.88
C SER A 22 -3.94 -7.92 -9.17
N ASP A 23 -4.98 -8.11 -8.38
CA ASP A 23 -6.16 -7.23 -8.33
C ASP A 23 -5.96 -6.03 -7.39
N SER A 24 -4.74 -5.85 -6.90
CA SER A 24 -4.29 -4.72 -6.10
C SER A 24 -3.14 -4.00 -6.79
N THR A 25 -3.11 -2.67 -6.70
CA THR A 25 -2.04 -1.86 -7.25
C THR A 25 -1.82 -0.57 -6.47
N THR A 26 -0.71 0.11 -6.75
CA THR A 26 -0.42 1.47 -6.28
C THR A 26 -0.30 2.38 -7.49
N VAL A 27 -1.10 3.42 -7.57
CA VAL A 27 -0.90 4.47 -8.56
C VAL A 27 0.23 5.37 -8.10
N HIS A 28 1.14 5.71 -9.02
CA HIS A 28 2.31 6.53 -8.73
C HIS A 28 1.93 7.82 -8.00
N PHE A 29 2.53 8.05 -6.83
CA PHE A 29 2.20 9.13 -5.89
C PHE A 29 0.72 9.19 -5.44
N GLY A 30 -0.06 8.10 -5.57
CA GLY A 30 -1.49 8.15 -5.28
C GLY A 30 -2.23 9.21 -6.10
N SER A 31 -1.71 9.58 -7.26
CA SER A 31 -2.29 10.61 -8.13
C SER A 31 -3.42 10.03 -8.96
N GLY A 32 -4.59 9.89 -8.36
CA GLY A 32 -5.77 9.34 -9.01
C GLY A 32 -7.03 10.10 -8.59
N ASN A 33 -7.75 10.65 -9.56
CA ASN A 33 -9.12 11.14 -9.37
C ASN A 33 -10.12 9.98 -9.50
N HIS A 34 -11.40 10.27 -9.32
CA HIS A 34 -12.48 9.29 -9.48
C HIS A 34 -12.46 8.55 -10.82
N ASP A 35 -12.16 9.25 -11.93
CA ASP A 35 -12.11 8.62 -13.25
C ASP A 35 -10.99 7.58 -13.37
N VAL A 36 -9.85 7.85 -12.71
CA VAL A 36 -8.73 6.90 -12.62
C VAL A 36 -9.14 5.65 -11.83
N VAL A 37 -9.77 5.83 -10.68
CA VAL A 37 -10.23 4.73 -9.83
C VAL A 37 -11.29 3.90 -10.56
N ARG A 38 -12.27 4.53 -11.19
CA ARG A 38 -13.30 3.85 -12.00
C ARG A 38 -12.71 3.06 -13.15
N ALA A 39 -11.69 3.61 -13.82
CA ALA A 39 -11.00 2.91 -14.90
C ALA A 39 -10.27 1.65 -14.39
N LEU A 40 -9.59 1.74 -13.24
CA LEU A 40 -8.96 0.59 -12.60
C LEU A 40 -10.00 -0.43 -12.13
N ARG A 41 -11.09 0.04 -11.53
CA ARG A 41 -12.18 -0.83 -11.09
C ARG A 41 -12.82 -1.59 -12.27
N ALA A 42 -13.03 -0.93 -13.40
CA ALA A 42 -13.52 -1.56 -14.63
C ALA A 42 -12.56 -2.63 -15.19
N MET A 43 -11.28 -2.56 -14.84
CA MET A 43 -10.25 -3.57 -15.16
C MET A 43 -10.09 -4.65 -14.09
N SER A 44 -11.04 -4.76 -13.17
CA SER A 44 -11.07 -5.74 -12.07
C SER A 44 -10.09 -5.51 -10.94
N PHE A 45 -9.43 -4.35 -10.87
CA PHE A 45 -8.72 -3.98 -9.65
C PHE A 45 -9.71 -3.78 -8.50
N ARG A 46 -9.36 -4.29 -7.33
CA ARG A 46 -10.19 -4.31 -6.13
C ARG A 46 -9.63 -3.46 -5.01
N SER A 47 -8.31 -3.27 -4.99
CA SER A 47 -7.68 -2.49 -3.96
C SER A 47 -6.56 -1.60 -4.51
N LEU A 48 -6.40 -0.47 -3.84
CA LEU A 48 -5.36 0.53 -4.09
C LEU A 48 -4.61 0.79 -2.79
N THR A 49 -3.30 0.95 -2.89
CA THR A 49 -2.49 1.32 -1.73
C THR A 49 -1.97 2.75 -1.85
N GLY A 50 -1.83 3.42 -0.72
CA GLY A 50 -1.33 4.78 -0.62
C GLY A 50 -0.83 5.10 0.78
N TYR A 51 -0.27 6.29 0.99
CA TYR A 51 0.19 6.68 2.33
C TYR A 51 -0.97 7.16 3.20
N PHE A 52 -1.95 7.81 2.60
CA PHE A 52 -3.10 8.42 3.29
C PHE A 52 -2.66 9.27 4.49
N THR A 53 -1.75 10.20 4.23
CA THR A 53 -1.23 11.13 5.23
C THR A 53 -1.49 12.56 4.81
N LEU A 54 -1.44 13.48 5.77
CA LEU A 54 -1.45 14.90 5.49
C LEU A 54 0.00 15.42 5.47
N ASN A 55 0.30 16.30 4.51
CA ASN A 55 1.56 17.00 4.47
C ASN A 55 1.62 18.08 5.58
N ARG A 56 2.74 18.81 5.69
CA ARG A 56 2.93 19.85 6.71
C ARG A 56 1.92 21.01 6.62
N ASN A 57 1.26 21.19 5.48
CA ASN A 57 0.25 22.21 5.27
C ASN A 57 -1.17 21.72 5.56
N GLY A 58 -1.33 20.43 5.89
CA GLY A 58 -2.63 19.79 6.07
C GLY A 58 -3.29 19.29 4.77
N ASP A 59 -2.56 19.30 3.64
CA ASP A 59 -3.09 18.78 2.38
C ASP A 59 -2.87 17.26 2.27
N PRO A 60 -3.79 16.52 1.64
CA PRO A 60 -3.64 15.08 1.38
C PRO A 60 -2.36 14.77 0.58
N PHE A 61 -1.64 13.73 1.00
CA PHE A 61 -0.42 13.29 0.36
C PHE A 61 -0.48 11.80 0.04
N VAL A 62 -0.26 11.44 -1.23
CA VAL A 62 -0.38 10.05 -1.77
C VAL A 62 -1.71 9.41 -1.36
N SER A 63 -2.82 10.11 -1.60
CA SER A 63 -4.14 9.82 -1.03
C SER A 63 -5.27 9.81 -2.06
N TYR A 64 -4.95 9.71 -3.33
CA TYR A 64 -5.94 9.72 -4.42
C TYR A 64 -6.80 10.99 -4.41
N TYR A 65 -8.12 10.84 -4.51
CA TYR A 65 -9.09 11.94 -4.43
C TYR A 65 -9.58 12.24 -3.00
N CYS A 66 -9.04 11.52 -1.98
CA CYS A 66 -9.53 11.62 -0.62
C CYS A 66 -9.25 13.02 -0.02
N PRO A 67 -10.25 13.75 0.45
CA PRO A 67 -10.05 15.01 1.16
C PRO A 67 -9.43 14.79 2.54
N ALA A 68 -8.96 15.86 3.17
CA ALA A 68 -8.16 15.79 4.40
C ALA A 68 -8.87 15.09 5.58
N ASP A 69 -10.16 15.30 5.73
CA ASP A 69 -10.98 14.63 6.76
C ASP A 69 -11.09 13.12 6.53
N LEU A 70 -11.27 12.71 5.27
CA LEU A 70 -11.27 11.30 4.91
C LEU A 70 -9.89 10.66 5.06
N VAL A 71 -8.82 11.38 4.70
CA VAL A 71 -7.43 10.91 4.93
C VAL A 71 -7.19 10.65 6.41
N SER A 72 -7.61 11.57 7.29
CA SER A 72 -7.50 11.38 8.74
C SER A 72 -8.30 10.17 9.23
N HIS A 73 -9.46 9.90 8.64
CA HIS A 73 -10.26 8.72 8.95
C HIS A 73 -9.56 7.41 8.50
N ILE A 74 -8.93 7.41 7.32
CA ILE A 74 -8.19 6.26 6.78
C ILE A 74 -6.92 6.00 7.59
N ASP A 75 -6.24 7.05 8.06
CA ASP A 75 -4.99 6.96 8.82
C ASP A 75 -5.13 6.15 10.12
N GLU A 76 -6.33 6.08 10.68
CA GLU A 76 -6.64 5.31 11.88
C GLU A 76 -7.06 3.85 11.61
N ARG A 77 -6.91 3.35 10.36
CA ARG A 77 -7.40 2.03 9.93
C ARG A 77 -6.39 1.29 9.06
N ASP A 78 -6.45 -0.04 9.11
CA ASP A 78 -5.69 -0.89 8.17
C ASP A 78 -6.21 -0.75 6.74
N PHE A 79 -7.54 -0.66 6.59
CA PHE A 79 -8.22 -0.55 5.31
C PHE A 79 -9.43 0.38 5.41
N TRP A 80 -9.73 1.04 4.32
CA TRP A 80 -10.98 1.76 4.13
C TRP A 80 -11.65 1.32 2.84
N VAL A 81 -12.99 1.32 2.84
CA VAL A 81 -13.77 0.91 1.69
C VAL A 81 -14.58 2.07 1.18
N ASP A 82 -14.33 2.40 -0.07
CA ASP A 82 -15.18 3.28 -0.83
C ASP A 82 -16.33 2.47 -1.43
N THR A 83 -17.51 2.63 -0.87
CA THR A 83 -18.72 1.94 -1.35
C THR A 83 -19.28 2.56 -2.62
N GLU A 84 -18.93 3.80 -2.95
CA GLU A 84 -19.36 4.46 -4.19
C GLU A 84 -18.56 3.95 -5.38
N GLU A 85 -17.25 3.83 -5.21
CA GLU A 85 -16.35 3.36 -6.26
C GLU A 85 -16.08 1.84 -6.20
N ASP A 86 -16.64 1.14 -5.21
CA ASP A 86 -16.42 -0.30 -4.95
C ASP A 86 -14.92 -0.64 -4.91
N MET A 87 -14.14 0.15 -4.15
CA MET A 87 -12.69 0.06 -4.06
C MET A 87 -12.23 -0.02 -2.61
N ILE A 88 -11.25 -0.86 -2.34
CA ILE A 88 -10.61 -0.98 -1.02
C ILE A 88 -9.31 -0.18 -1.06
N TYR A 89 -9.09 0.64 -0.04
CA TYR A 89 -7.85 1.38 0.13
C TYR A 89 -7.06 0.81 1.32
N GLY A 90 -5.81 0.42 1.05
CA GLY A 90 -4.87 -0.04 2.05
C GLY A 90 -3.79 1.00 2.31
N ARG A 91 -3.47 1.23 3.58
CA ARG A 91 -2.38 2.12 3.95
C ARG A 91 -1.03 1.46 3.73
N ILE A 92 -0.03 2.23 3.31
CA ILE A 92 1.38 1.89 3.40
C ILE A 92 1.91 2.50 4.69
N ASP A 93 2.24 1.67 5.67
CA ASP A 93 2.67 2.12 7.00
C ASP A 93 4.09 2.66 6.98
N LYS A 94 4.99 2.02 6.22
CA LYS A 94 6.38 2.47 6.11
C LYS A 94 7.00 2.20 4.75
N VAL A 95 7.73 3.21 4.25
CA VAL A 95 8.64 3.06 3.12
C VAL A 95 10.06 2.95 3.64
N LEU A 96 10.67 1.76 3.50
CA LEU A 96 11.91 1.40 4.16
C LEU A 96 13.15 2.17 3.66
N ASN A 97 13.09 2.73 2.46
CA ASN A 97 14.22 3.44 1.83
C ASN A 97 14.20 4.97 2.03
N LEU A 98 13.21 5.53 2.73
CA LEU A 98 13.08 6.99 2.85
C LEU A 98 13.74 7.58 4.12
N ASP A 99 13.98 6.76 5.14
CA ASP A 99 14.50 7.21 6.43
C ASP A 99 15.73 6.41 6.87
N SER A 100 16.31 6.74 8.03
CA SER A 100 17.38 5.95 8.63
C SER A 100 16.89 4.58 9.09
N LEU A 101 17.78 3.61 9.26
CA LEU A 101 17.43 2.28 9.76
C LEU A 101 16.76 2.34 11.14
N GLU A 102 17.24 3.22 12.04
CA GLU A 102 16.65 3.42 13.36
C GLU A 102 15.23 3.96 13.27
N GLN A 103 14.99 4.91 12.36
CA GLN A 103 13.64 5.45 12.15
C GLN A 103 12.72 4.40 11.53
N VAL A 104 13.21 3.59 10.60
CA VAL A 104 12.46 2.46 10.03
C VAL A 104 12.00 1.50 11.13
N LYS A 105 12.91 1.11 12.03
CA LYS A 105 12.57 0.23 13.17
C LYS A 105 11.54 0.86 14.09
N ALA A 106 11.70 2.14 14.42
CA ALA A 106 10.76 2.85 15.28
C ALA A 106 9.35 2.93 14.64
N ASP A 107 9.27 3.24 13.35
CA ASP A 107 7.99 3.39 12.65
C ASP A 107 7.27 2.05 12.45
N VAL A 108 8.01 0.96 12.14
CA VAL A 108 7.44 -0.39 12.06
C VAL A 108 6.87 -0.80 13.41
N ARG A 109 7.59 -0.52 14.50
CA ARG A 109 7.11 -0.81 15.86
C ARG A 109 5.89 0.02 16.21
N ALA A 110 5.89 1.30 15.87
CA ALA A 110 4.71 2.18 16.06
C ALA A 110 3.48 1.69 15.27
N ALA A 111 3.68 1.13 14.07
CA ALA A 111 2.59 0.54 13.29
C ALA A 111 2.04 -0.73 13.96
N ILE A 112 2.91 -1.59 14.51
CA ILE A 112 2.52 -2.81 15.27
C ILE A 112 1.72 -2.45 16.53
N GLU A 113 2.16 -1.42 17.25
CA GLU A 113 1.59 -1.00 18.54
C GLU A 113 0.40 -0.04 18.39
N HIS A 114 0.00 0.30 17.17
CA HIS A 114 -1.07 1.27 16.95
C HIS A 114 -2.41 0.77 17.50
N PRO A 115 -3.17 1.58 18.27
CA PRO A 115 -4.35 1.11 19.00
C PRO A 115 -5.53 0.72 18.08
N HIS A 116 -5.62 1.28 16.89
CA HIS A 116 -6.76 1.10 15.98
C HIS A 116 -6.41 0.39 14.66
N ARG A 117 -5.14 0.15 14.43
CA ARG A 117 -4.63 -0.60 13.27
C ARG A 117 -3.47 -1.47 13.75
N GLY A 118 -3.04 -2.43 12.99
CA GLY A 118 -2.01 -3.39 13.38
C GLY A 118 -2.46 -4.82 13.13
N GLY A 119 -3.65 -5.01 12.59
CA GLY A 119 -4.07 -6.30 12.04
C GLY A 119 -3.41 -6.59 10.69
N PHE A 120 -2.95 -5.53 10.01
CA PHE A 120 -2.18 -5.59 8.78
C PHE A 120 -1.15 -4.47 8.76
N VAL A 121 0.13 -4.81 8.62
CA VAL A 121 1.22 -3.83 8.48
C VAL A 121 1.80 -3.93 7.08
N SER A 122 1.70 -2.84 6.33
CA SER A 122 2.20 -2.74 4.96
C SER A 122 3.52 -1.99 4.92
N VAL A 123 4.57 -2.68 4.51
CA VAL A 123 5.89 -2.08 4.28
C VAL A 123 6.22 -2.08 2.79
N MET A 124 6.78 -0.99 2.30
CA MET A 124 7.18 -0.82 0.92
C MET A 124 8.66 -0.50 0.83
N ILE A 125 9.31 -0.97 -0.21
CA ILE A 125 10.68 -0.59 -0.55
C ILE A 125 10.80 -0.48 -2.07
N HIS A 126 11.63 0.46 -2.54
CA HIS A 126 11.90 0.59 -3.96
C HIS A 126 13.20 -0.16 -4.29
N GLU A 127 13.13 -1.13 -5.17
CA GLU A 127 14.23 -2.03 -5.50
C GLU A 127 15.46 -1.34 -6.08
N GLN A 128 15.32 -0.20 -6.75
CA GLN A 128 16.47 0.52 -7.33
C GLN A 128 17.51 0.93 -6.29
N TYR A 129 17.12 1.09 -5.02
CA TYR A 129 18.05 1.45 -3.94
C TYR A 129 19.01 0.31 -3.55
N PHE A 130 18.72 -0.90 -3.99
CA PHE A 130 19.59 -2.07 -3.82
C PHE A 130 20.81 -2.05 -4.75
N TYR A 131 20.68 -1.47 -5.96
CA TYR A 131 21.74 -1.54 -6.98
C TYR A 131 22.84 -0.55 -6.69
N ALA A 132 24.11 -1.04 -6.68
CA ALA A 132 25.28 -0.25 -6.33
C ALA A 132 25.60 0.90 -7.31
N ASP A 133 25.10 0.82 -8.53
CA ASP A 133 25.24 1.85 -9.57
C ASP A 133 24.12 2.90 -9.52
N TYR A 134 23.11 2.69 -8.68
CA TYR A 134 22.08 3.71 -8.48
C TYR A 134 22.61 4.86 -7.63
N LYS A 135 22.40 6.10 -8.08
CA LYS A 135 22.93 7.32 -7.40
C LYS A 135 22.51 7.47 -5.93
N HIS A 136 21.44 6.81 -5.52
CA HIS A 136 20.92 6.79 -4.15
C HIS A 136 20.99 5.41 -3.54
N HIS A 137 21.95 4.58 -3.95
CA HIS A 137 22.16 3.26 -3.37
C HIS A 137 22.21 3.31 -1.85
N LEU A 138 21.54 2.34 -1.21
CA LEU A 138 21.53 2.17 0.24
C LEU A 138 22.34 0.91 0.60
N PRO A 139 23.56 1.05 1.15
CA PRO A 139 24.38 -0.10 1.55
C PRO A 139 23.72 -1.01 2.59
N ASP A 140 22.78 -0.44 3.39
CA ASP A 140 22.01 -1.13 4.44
C ASP A 140 20.63 -1.60 3.96
N PHE A 141 20.39 -1.66 2.64
CA PHE A 141 19.09 -2.04 2.06
C PHE A 141 18.58 -3.39 2.60
N GLU A 142 19.45 -4.41 2.59
CA GLU A 142 19.11 -5.75 3.08
C GLU A 142 18.74 -5.72 4.56
N GLU A 143 19.52 -5.03 5.40
CA GLU A 143 19.24 -4.94 6.84
C GLU A 143 17.92 -4.23 7.12
N ARG A 144 17.52 -3.25 6.32
CA ARG A 144 16.22 -2.58 6.44
C ARG A 144 15.06 -3.55 6.24
N VAL A 145 15.13 -4.37 5.19
CA VAL A 145 14.12 -5.40 4.92
C VAL A 145 14.11 -6.46 6.01
N LEU A 146 15.29 -7.01 6.32
CA LEU A 146 15.40 -8.08 7.31
C LEU A 146 14.98 -7.65 8.71
N SER A 147 15.30 -6.41 9.13
CA SER A 147 14.88 -5.93 10.45
C SER A 147 13.38 -5.74 10.52
N ALA A 148 12.75 -5.15 9.50
CA ALA A 148 11.29 -5.02 9.45
C ALA A 148 10.60 -6.39 9.49
N CYS A 149 11.07 -7.35 8.69
CA CYS A 149 10.52 -8.70 8.69
C CYS A 149 10.70 -9.43 10.04
N ARG A 150 11.85 -9.27 10.70
CA ARG A 150 12.09 -9.86 12.02
C ARG A 150 11.18 -9.27 13.08
N ASP A 151 11.09 -7.94 13.15
CA ASP A 151 10.24 -7.25 14.12
C ASP A 151 8.77 -7.68 13.95
N LEU A 152 8.27 -7.74 12.72
CA LEU A 152 6.92 -8.22 12.44
C LEU A 152 6.73 -9.69 12.83
N HIS A 153 7.68 -10.56 12.47
CA HIS A 153 7.60 -11.99 12.81
C HIS A 153 7.62 -12.24 14.31
N GLU A 154 8.46 -11.53 15.07
CA GLU A 154 8.54 -11.62 16.54
C GLU A 154 7.22 -11.19 17.22
N HIS A 155 6.42 -10.35 16.57
CA HIS A 155 5.08 -9.96 17.01
C HIS A 155 3.95 -10.84 16.44
N GLY A 156 4.30 -11.96 15.79
CA GLY A 156 3.34 -12.96 15.33
C GLY A 156 2.74 -12.70 13.95
N TYR A 157 3.25 -11.72 13.20
CA TYR A 157 2.80 -11.48 11.82
C TYR A 157 3.33 -12.55 10.88
N ILE A 158 2.54 -12.85 9.86
CA ILE A 158 2.90 -13.71 8.74
C ILE A 158 2.88 -12.91 7.44
N GLY A 159 3.79 -13.23 6.51
CA GLY A 159 3.77 -12.63 5.19
C GLY A 159 2.52 -13.05 4.42
N ALA A 160 1.87 -12.10 3.76
CA ALA A 160 0.69 -12.33 2.92
C ALA A 160 0.71 -11.41 1.70
N HIS A 161 0.08 -11.86 0.61
CA HIS A 161 -0.21 -10.96 -0.49
C HIS A 161 -1.41 -10.08 -0.15
N ILE A 162 -1.37 -8.80 -0.54
CA ILE A 162 -2.46 -7.87 -0.24
C ILE A 162 -3.82 -8.36 -0.77
N THR A 163 -3.83 -9.07 -1.90
CA THR A 163 -5.03 -9.70 -2.46
C THR A 163 -5.64 -10.76 -1.54
N GLU A 164 -4.82 -11.48 -0.77
CA GLU A 164 -5.32 -12.45 0.21
C GLU A 164 -5.94 -11.74 1.40
N VAL A 165 -5.29 -10.68 1.87
CA VAL A 165 -5.75 -9.87 3.00
C VAL A 165 -7.07 -9.17 2.67
N THR A 166 -7.18 -8.55 1.51
CA THR A 166 -8.40 -7.85 1.07
C THR A 166 -9.56 -8.81 0.81
N LYS A 167 -9.31 -10.02 0.34
CA LYS A 167 -10.34 -11.06 0.19
C LYS A 167 -10.83 -11.60 1.54
N GLN A 168 -9.94 -11.82 2.50
CA GLN A 168 -10.28 -12.31 3.83
C GLN A 168 -11.08 -11.28 4.64
N ARG A 169 -10.82 -10.00 4.42
CA ARG A 169 -11.52 -8.91 5.07
C ARG A 169 -12.74 -8.44 4.28
N HIS A 170 -13.42 -9.36 3.63
CA HIS A 170 -14.66 -9.05 2.95
C HIS A 170 -15.64 -8.42 3.95
N LEU A 171 -15.94 -7.22 3.69
CA LEU A 171 -16.70 -6.15 4.32
C LEU A 171 -17.97 -6.51 5.03
N LYS A 172 -18.54 -7.66 4.78
CA LYS A 172 -19.78 -8.12 5.42
C LYS A 172 -19.62 -8.41 6.91
N ASP A 173 -18.37 -8.57 7.37
CA ASP A 173 -18.08 -9.09 8.69
C ASP A 173 -17.37 -8.08 9.61
N HIS A 174 -17.06 -6.89 9.12
CA HIS A 174 -16.36 -5.87 9.91
C HIS A 174 -17.05 -4.50 9.82
N PRO A 175 -17.83 -4.11 10.82
CA PRO A 175 -18.49 -2.79 10.87
C PRO A 175 -17.55 -1.60 10.87
N ASP A 176 -16.27 -1.81 11.18
CA ASP A 176 -15.25 -0.75 11.25
C ASP A 176 -14.65 -0.35 9.88
N PHE A 177 -15.13 -0.97 8.79
CA PHE A 177 -14.68 -0.63 7.44
C PHE A 177 -15.56 0.40 6.72
N TYR A 178 -16.70 0.80 7.32
CA TYR A 178 -17.63 1.78 6.76
C TYR A 178 -17.50 3.13 7.43
#